data_4274484f924402d3f9703e3e745addb4
#
_entry.id   4274484f924402d3f9703e3e745addb4
#
_cell.length_a   1.000
_cell.length_b   1.000
_cell.length_c   1.000
_cell.angle_alpha   90.00
_cell.angle_beta   90.00
_cell.angle_gamma   90.00
#
_symmetry.space_group_name_H-M   'P 1'
#
loop_
_entity.id
_entity.type
_entity.pdbx_description
1 polymer ?
#
loop_
_entity_poly.entity_id
_entity_poly.type
_entity_poly.pdbx_seq_one_letter_code
_entity_poly.pdbx_strand_id
1 'polypeptide(L)'
;MEVVKNIPGFTLTASPTGNTYIGFRGIAKDNVAILVNGIPLNQDGNYDLESISADIIDRIEVVKGGATVLYGSNASAGVINIITNKKAAKNKVLIGFGDKNKFKGAVNVATDKLQLSYSRQQSKDRGFVYKNSGASNYYTGDKLEKDSLNLQYAISDNLSLQYMYSKKVSDCSKSVDGVYKPGFHSDIKYNFGQLRYVNDDLQATVFFRNRDWKFNTSTHQKGHNYGADLQDKFKLGNTMLTVGANYENENTKNSNNIEAAKRDSAAVFFMTETEVSDKTKIFLGAREAYVEESGSKFCPQFQVMHSLGTDDNIYLNVNRSMRAPHVNEQWGTSTQLMNPDLKAENGWNYEFGWKKKLAADELFKVNLYHMDINDRIYSQRNYNGSGKSMFLNANKYRNTGVEVSYEKAASEKFSYNVGVSYGNPEQKLAKGDWQRVDFKLGLHAGVGYNLGKTNANIYANYMAERINGVKPMLDLTLNVKQQITKNDALRFAVYNLLDRDDIRTGSSSGTGAMLEERNWMLSYEHSF
;
A
#
# COMPACT_ATOMS: atom_id res chain seq x y z
N MET A 1 6.91 -3.84 -5.38
CA MET A 1 5.87 -4.19 -4.38
C MET A 1 6.21 -5.38 -3.50
N GLU A 2 6.88 -6.37 -4.00
CA GLU A 2 7.35 -7.53 -3.20
C GLU A 2 8.15 -7.14 -1.95
N VAL A 3 8.84 -5.99 -1.96
CA VAL A 3 9.60 -5.48 -0.81
C VAL A 3 8.72 -5.26 0.43
N VAL A 4 7.46 -4.86 0.25
CA VAL A 4 6.54 -4.59 1.38
C VAL A 4 6.19 -5.87 2.15
N LYS A 5 6.20 -7.03 1.50
CA LYS A 5 5.99 -8.33 2.17
C LYS A 5 7.02 -8.62 3.25
N ASN A 6 8.23 -8.05 3.12
CA ASN A 6 9.34 -8.30 4.03
C ASN A 6 9.35 -7.38 5.25
N ILE A 7 8.30 -6.58 5.42
CA ILE A 7 8.13 -5.67 6.56
C ILE A 7 7.15 -6.30 7.55
N PRO A 8 7.52 -6.52 8.84
CA PRO A 8 6.62 -7.10 9.82
C PRO A 8 5.29 -6.36 9.92
N GLY A 9 4.19 -7.13 9.98
CA GLY A 9 2.84 -6.61 10.10
C GLY A 9 2.17 -6.26 8.77
N PHE A 10 2.91 -6.13 7.65
CA PHE A 10 2.32 -5.88 6.33
C PHE A 10 1.91 -7.17 5.63
N THR A 11 0.83 -7.09 4.88
CA THR A 11 0.32 -8.17 4.04
C THR A 11 0.03 -7.64 2.64
N LEU A 12 0.24 -8.49 1.63
CA LEU A 12 -0.23 -8.24 0.28
C LEU A 12 -1.40 -9.15 -0.03
N THR A 13 -2.46 -8.57 -0.56
CA THR A 13 -3.59 -9.30 -1.10
C THR A 13 -3.85 -8.84 -2.52
N ALA A 14 -4.58 -9.64 -3.29
CA ALA A 14 -4.98 -9.27 -4.65
C ALA A 14 -6.47 -9.53 -4.85
N SER A 15 -7.10 -8.71 -5.69
CA SER A 15 -8.43 -9.02 -6.22
C SER A 15 -8.32 -9.98 -7.39
N PRO A 16 -9.40 -10.67 -7.76
CA PRO A 16 -9.42 -11.45 -9.00
C PRO A 16 -9.07 -10.62 -10.24
N THR A 17 -9.34 -9.30 -10.21
CA THR A 17 -8.98 -8.35 -11.28
C THR A 17 -7.49 -8.00 -11.34
N GLY A 18 -6.65 -8.63 -10.50
CA GLY A 18 -5.21 -8.39 -10.47
C GLY A 18 -4.81 -7.06 -9.79
N ASN A 19 -5.70 -6.40 -9.04
CA ASN A 19 -5.31 -5.30 -8.18
C ASN A 19 -4.60 -5.82 -6.94
N THR A 20 -3.42 -5.31 -6.64
CA THR A 20 -2.69 -5.62 -5.41
C THR A 20 -3.00 -4.57 -4.35
N TYR A 21 -3.32 -5.02 -3.15
CA TYR A 21 -3.63 -4.19 -2.01
C TYR A 21 -2.72 -4.51 -0.83
N ILE A 22 -2.44 -3.50 -0.03
CA ILE A 22 -1.62 -3.63 1.17
C ILE A 22 -2.55 -3.56 2.39
N GLY A 23 -2.44 -4.56 3.25
CA GLY A 23 -3.00 -4.54 4.60
C GLY A 23 -1.88 -4.35 5.63
N PHE A 24 -2.23 -3.91 6.82
CA PHE A 24 -1.29 -3.76 7.92
C PHE A 24 -1.95 -4.11 9.25
N ARG A 25 -1.30 -4.95 10.04
CA ARG A 25 -1.78 -5.38 11.38
C ARG A 25 -3.23 -5.88 11.39
N GLY A 26 -3.61 -6.65 10.38
CA GLY A 26 -4.98 -7.20 10.24
C GLY A 26 -6.05 -6.20 9.80
N ILE A 27 -5.66 -4.98 9.43
CA ILE A 27 -6.56 -4.00 8.84
C ILE A 27 -6.36 -3.97 7.33
N ALA A 28 -7.46 -3.89 6.59
CA ALA A 28 -7.47 -3.85 5.13
C ALA A 28 -6.91 -2.52 4.58
N LYS A 29 -6.72 -2.50 3.27
CA LYS A 29 -6.17 -1.44 2.44
C LYS A 29 -6.65 -0.02 2.74
N ASP A 30 -7.88 0.14 3.21
CA ASP A 30 -8.54 1.44 3.36
C ASP A 30 -7.98 2.28 4.52
N ASN A 31 -7.18 1.66 5.38
CA ASN A 31 -6.55 2.28 6.54
C ASN A 31 -5.02 2.41 6.39
N VAL A 32 -4.48 2.08 5.21
CA VAL A 32 -3.06 2.28 4.86
C VAL A 32 -2.98 3.33 3.76
N ALA A 33 -2.36 4.46 4.05
CA ALA A 33 -2.15 5.50 3.06
C ALA A 33 -0.99 5.13 2.13
N ILE A 34 -1.23 5.17 0.83
CA ILE A 34 -0.21 4.98 -0.19
C ILE A 34 0.03 6.32 -0.87
N LEU A 35 1.25 6.81 -0.78
CA LEU A 35 1.62 8.14 -1.26
C LEU A 35 2.71 8.08 -2.32
N VAL A 36 2.73 9.06 -3.19
CA VAL A 36 3.86 9.36 -4.08
C VAL A 36 4.31 10.79 -3.78
N ASN A 37 5.53 10.92 -3.27
CA ASN A 37 6.11 12.21 -2.86
C ASN A 37 5.19 13.00 -1.89
N GLY A 38 4.52 12.28 -0.98
CA GLY A 38 3.62 12.87 0.01
C GLY A 38 2.15 12.96 -0.42
N ILE A 39 1.81 12.82 -1.71
CA ILE A 39 0.43 12.93 -2.22
C ILE A 39 -0.23 11.55 -2.31
N PRO A 40 -1.43 11.36 -1.73
CA PRO A 40 -2.13 10.08 -1.75
C PRO A 40 -2.44 9.59 -3.17
N LEU A 41 -2.16 8.31 -3.45
CA LEU A 41 -2.61 7.63 -4.67
C LEU A 41 -4.02 7.08 -4.56
N ASN A 42 -4.52 6.91 -3.33
CA ASN A 42 -5.84 6.36 -3.10
C ASN A 42 -6.91 7.22 -3.76
N GLN A 43 -7.75 6.62 -4.58
CA GLN A 43 -8.94 7.22 -5.14
C GLN A 43 -10.11 6.28 -4.90
N ASP A 44 -11.10 6.74 -4.12
CA ASP A 44 -12.27 5.95 -3.75
C ASP A 44 -11.91 4.54 -3.24
N GLY A 45 -10.92 4.47 -2.32
CA GLY A 45 -10.42 3.23 -1.73
C GLY A 45 -9.58 2.35 -2.65
N ASN A 46 -9.25 2.82 -3.84
CA ASN A 46 -8.47 2.06 -4.80
C ASN A 46 -7.18 2.80 -5.16
N TYR A 47 -6.15 2.04 -5.48
CA TYR A 47 -4.87 2.52 -5.99
C TYR A 47 -4.26 1.45 -6.90
N ASP A 48 -3.36 1.87 -7.78
CA ASP A 48 -2.59 0.94 -8.62
C ASP A 48 -1.09 1.07 -8.30
N LEU A 49 -0.64 0.27 -7.35
CA LEU A 49 0.77 0.23 -6.94
C LEU A 49 1.71 -0.19 -8.05
N GLU A 50 1.19 -0.99 -8.96
CA GLU A 50 1.98 -1.53 -10.03
C GLU A 50 2.11 -0.55 -11.20
N SER A 51 1.39 0.59 -11.18
CA SER A 51 1.58 1.68 -12.14
C SER A 51 2.92 2.38 -11.97
N ILE A 52 3.56 2.24 -10.81
CA ILE A 52 4.81 2.90 -10.49
C ILE A 52 5.96 2.01 -10.96
N SER A 53 6.74 2.50 -11.92
CA SER A 53 7.97 1.80 -12.33
C SER A 53 8.98 1.80 -11.18
N ALA A 54 9.61 0.64 -10.95
CA ALA A 54 10.70 0.54 -9.96
C ALA A 54 11.87 1.49 -10.28
N ASP A 55 12.02 1.86 -11.54
CA ASP A 55 13.12 2.70 -12.02
C ASP A 55 13.03 4.16 -11.61
N ILE A 56 11.82 4.63 -11.29
CA ILE A 56 11.61 5.99 -10.79
C ILE A 56 11.66 6.08 -9.26
N ILE A 57 11.75 4.96 -8.56
CA ILE A 57 11.74 4.94 -7.09
C ILE A 57 13.16 5.17 -6.57
N ASP A 58 13.31 6.22 -5.75
CA ASP A 58 14.51 6.45 -4.95
C ASP A 58 14.50 5.56 -3.70
N ARG A 59 13.42 5.69 -2.92
CA ARG A 59 13.21 4.91 -1.70
C ARG A 59 11.74 4.78 -1.37
N ILE A 60 11.44 3.83 -0.50
CA ILE A 60 10.11 3.64 0.08
C ILE A 60 10.21 3.95 1.57
N GLU A 61 9.49 4.95 2.03
CA GLU A 61 9.37 5.31 3.43
C GLU A 61 8.14 4.63 4.02
N VAL A 62 8.31 3.96 5.14
CA VAL A 62 7.22 3.26 5.83
C VAL A 62 7.08 3.83 7.23
N VAL A 63 5.90 4.38 7.50
CA VAL A 63 5.50 4.80 8.84
C VAL A 63 4.51 3.76 9.36
N LYS A 64 4.85 3.14 10.46
CA LYS A 64 3.97 2.19 11.16
C LYS A 64 3.09 2.92 12.16
N GLY A 65 1.88 2.41 12.37
CA GLY A 65 0.90 3.05 13.24
C GLY A 65 0.24 4.29 12.64
N GLY A 66 -0.58 4.97 13.42
CA GLY A 66 -1.30 6.15 12.97
C GLY A 66 -0.38 7.33 12.67
N ALA A 67 -0.53 7.92 11.51
CA ALA A 67 0.24 9.07 11.05
C ALA A 67 -0.65 10.16 10.42
N THR A 68 -1.86 10.29 10.91
CA THR A 68 -2.92 11.16 10.35
C THR A 68 -2.55 12.63 10.37
N VAL A 69 -1.75 13.10 11.34
CA VAL A 69 -1.39 14.52 11.46
C VAL A 69 -0.73 15.02 10.17
N LEU A 70 0.29 14.33 9.69
CA LEU A 70 1.03 14.73 8.47
C LEU A 70 0.39 14.21 7.18
N TYR A 71 -0.17 12.99 7.20
CA TYR A 71 -0.55 12.27 5.98
C TYR A 71 -2.08 12.16 5.76
N GLY A 72 -2.87 12.66 6.70
CA GLY A 72 -4.31 12.79 6.56
C GLY A 72 -5.10 11.49 6.72
N SER A 73 -6.25 11.43 6.05
CA SER A 73 -7.15 10.28 6.04
C SER A 73 -6.46 9.04 5.46
N ASN A 74 -6.93 7.85 5.82
CA ASN A 74 -6.40 6.54 5.45
C ASN A 74 -5.04 6.19 6.07
N ALA A 75 -4.41 7.08 6.85
CA ALA A 75 -3.16 6.84 7.57
C ALA A 75 -3.39 6.30 9.00
N SER A 76 -4.51 5.62 9.26
CA SER A 76 -4.85 5.14 10.61
C SER A 76 -4.06 3.91 11.03
N ALA A 77 -3.66 3.05 10.12
CA ALA A 77 -2.82 1.90 10.42
C ALA A 77 -1.36 2.15 10.07
N GLY A 78 -1.09 2.86 8.97
CA GLY A 78 0.27 3.16 8.53
C GLY A 78 0.31 3.92 7.21
N VAL A 79 1.52 4.27 6.81
CA VAL A 79 1.80 5.00 5.58
C VAL A 79 2.93 4.32 4.81
N ILE A 80 2.75 4.22 3.50
CA ILE A 80 3.81 3.87 2.56
C ILE A 80 3.97 5.06 1.60
N ASN A 81 5.06 5.79 1.74
CA ASN A 81 5.37 6.93 0.90
C ASN A 81 6.48 6.55 -0.09
N ILE A 82 6.14 6.54 -1.36
CA ILE A 82 7.06 6.22 -2.45
C ILE A 82 7.70 7.53 -2.91
N ILE A 83 8.97 7.68 -2.56
CA ILE A 83 9.77 8.84 -2.97
C ILE A 83 10.40 8.53 -4.32
N THR A 84 10.18 9.41 -5.27
CA THR A 84 10.73 9.25 -6.61
C THR A 84 12.08 9.95 -6.76
N ASN A 85 12.91 9.44 -7.67
CA ASN A 85 14.25 9.97 -7.92
C ASN A 85 14.21 11.44 -8.32
N LYS A 86 15.05 12.27 -7.70
CA LYS A 86 15.31 13.64 -8.15
C LYS A 86 16.36 13.70 -9.27
N LYS A 87 17.25 12.71 -9.35
CA LYS A 87 18.30 12.61 -10.36
C LYS A 87 17.95 11.55 -11.39
N ALA A 88 18.43 11.75 -12.60
CA ALA A 88 18.23 10.84 -13.70
C ALA A 88 18.64 9.39 -13.35
N ALA A 89 17.73 8.44 -13.49
CA ALA A 89 18.08 7.03 -13.48
C ALA A 89 18.87 6.69 -14.74
N LYS A 90 19.60 5.55 -14.72
CA LYS A 90 20.32 5.09 -15.90
C LYS A 90 19.35 4.79 -17.06
N ASN A 91 19.76 5.16 -18.26
CA ASN A 91 19.10 4.70 -19.47
C ASN A 91 19.17 3.18 -19.54
N LYS A 92 18.04 2.51 -19.75
CA LYS A 92 18.03 1.06 -19.84
C LYS A 92 16.82 0.53 -20.60
N VAL A 93 17.03 -0.66 -21.16
CA VAL A 93 15.98 -1.49 -21.72
C VAL A 93 15.96 -2.82 -20.97
N LEU A 94 14.76 -3.33 -20.70
CA LEU A 94 14.54 -4.65 -20.13
C LEU A 94 13.56 -5.41 -21.00
N ILE A 95 13.86 -6.66 -21.30
CA ILE A 95 12.95 -7.60 -21.93
C ILE A 95 12.96 -8.92 -21.17
N GLY A 96 11.80 -9.47 -20.89
CA GLY A 96 11.68 -10.71 -20.12
C GLY A 96 10.54 -11.59 -20.62
N PHE A 97 10.74 -12.89 -20.47
CA PHE A 97 9.80 -13.94 -20.81
C PHE A 97 9.71 -14.94 -19.68
N GLY A 98 8.57 -15.58 -19.53
CA GLY A 98 8.36 -16.60 -18.52
C GLY A 98 7.28 -17.60 -18.95
N ASP A 99 7.01 -18.53 -18.05
CA ASP A 99 5.86 -19.42 -18.18
C ASP A 99 4.53 -18.64 -18.14
N LYS A 100 3.40 -19.32 -18.28
CA LYS A 100 2.07 -18.68 -18.29
C LYS A 100 1.98 -17.54 -19.32
N ASN A 101 2.69 -17.67 -20.46
CA ASN A 101 2.82 -16.64 -21.48
C ASN A 101 3.20 -15.26 -20.92
N LYS A 102 4.05 -15.24 -19.88
CA LYS A 102 4.52 -14.00 -19.29
C LYS A 102 5.48 -13.28 -20.22
N PHE A 103 5.23 -11.99 -20.36
CA PHE A 103 6.10 -11.05 -21.05
C PHE A 103 6.25 -9.79 -20.20
N LYS A 104 7.45 -9.24 -20.17
CA LYS A 104 7.75 -7.93 -19.57
C LYS A 104 8.70 -7.18 -20.50
N GLY A 105 8.32 -6.01 -20.94
CA GLY A 105 9.17 -5.04 -21.63
C GLY A 105 9.20 -3.74 -20.84
N ALA A 106 10.38 -3.11 -20.74
CA ALA A 106 10.49 -1.79 -20.13
C ALA A 106 11.61 -0.99 -20.79
N VAL A 107 11.40 0.31 -20.93
CA VAL A 107 12.36 1.29 -21.39
C VAL A 107 12.39 2.43 -20.38
N ASN A 108 13.58 2.83 -19.96
CA ASN A 108 13.81 4.02 -19.18
C ASN A 108 14.82 4.91 -19.90
N VAL A 109 14.44 6.15 -20.14
CA VAL A 109 15.28 7.19 -20.73
C VAL A 109 15.37 8.35 -19.76
N ALA A 110 16.57 8.78 -19.47
CA ALA A 110 16.83 9.80 -18.49
C ALA A 110 17.91 10.77 -18.98
N THR A 111 17.67 12.05 -18.72
CA THR A 111 18.64 13.16 -18.85
C THR A 111 18.71 13.87 -17.52
N ASP A 112 19.51 14.94 -17.42
CA ASP A 112 19.63 15.74 -16.19
C ASP A 112 18.28 16.30 -15.69
N LYS A 113 17.34 16.55 -16.61
CA LYS A 113 16.03 17.15 -16.28
C LYS A 113 14.83 16.25 -16.53
N LEU A 114 14.94 15.29 -17.44
CA LEU A 114 13.81 14.46 -17.87
C LEU A 114 14.07 13.00 -17.52
N GLN A 115 13.07 12.35 -16.93
CA GLN A 115 13.00 10.91 -16.84
C GLN A 115 11.69 10.43 -17.43
N LEU A 116 11.78 9.51 -18.37
CA LEU A 116 10.65 8.85 -19.02
C LEU A 116 10.81 7.35 -18.88
N SER A 117 9.80 6.69 -18.32
CA SER A 117 9.77 5.24 -18.18
C SER A 117 8.47 4.69 -18.75
N TYR A 118 8.56 3.72 -19.64
CA TYR A 118 7.42 2.95 -20.11
C TYR A 118 7.65 1.47 -19.80
N SER A 119 6.60 0.79 -19.36
CA SER A 119 6.64 -0.67 -19.20
C SER A 119 5.33 -1.30 -19.65
N ARG A 120 5.46 -2.49 -20.27
CA ARG A 120 4.36 -3.38 -20.59
C ARG A 120 4.59 -4.73 -19.94
N GLN A 121 3.55 -5.28 -19.33
CA GLN A 121 3.53 -6.62 -18.75
C GLN A 121 2.29 -7.35 -19.23
N GLN A 122 2.43 -8.63 -19.47
CA GLN A 122 1.29 -9.51 -19.75
C GLN A 122 1.51 -10.89 -19.16
N SER A 123 0.42 -11.58 -18.85
CA SER A 123 0.41 -12.99 -18.49
C SER A 123 -0.94 -13.60 -18.89
N LYS A 124 -0.96 -14.91 -19.16
CA LYS A 124 -2.17 -15.69 -19.46
C LYS A 124 -2.12 -16.97 -18.65
N ASP A 125 -3.29 -17.59 -18.48
CA ASP A 125 -3.42 -18.92 -17.84
C ASP A 125 -2.69 -19.01 -16.48
N ARG A 126 -2.94 -18.01 -15.61
CA ARG A 126 -2.28 -17.88 -14.29
C ARG A 126 -2.74 -18.90 -13.26
N GLY A 127 -3.62 -19.83 -13.64
CA GLY A 127 -4.24 -20.80 -12.74
C GLY A 127 -5.29 -20.16 -11.84
N PHE A 128 -5.55 -20.78 -10.69
CA PHE A 128 -6.48 -20.25 -9.71
C PHE A 128 -5.88 -19.06 -8.97
N VAL A 129 -6.50 -17.90 -9.11
CA VAL A 129 -6.02 -16.64 -8.50
C VAL A 129 -6.86 -16.20 -7.31
N TYR A 130 -8.07 -16.75 -7.16
CA TYR A 130 -8.97 -16.38 -6.06
C TYR A 130 -9.95 -17.51 -5.74
N LYS A 131 -10.06 -17.87 -4.45
CA LYS A 131 -11.06 -18.83 -3.94
C LYS A 131 -12.33 -18.09 -3.56
N ASN A 132 -13.46 -18.52 -4.14
CA ASN A 132 -14.77 -17.97 -3.81
C ASN A 132 -15.49 -18.82 -2.75
N SER A 133 -16.66 -18.42 -2.30
CA SER A 133 -17.49 -19.19 -1.37
C SER A 133 -17.94 -20.53 -2.01
N GLY A 134 -17.86 -21.60 -1.23
CA GLY A 134 -18.10 -22.97 -1.68
C GLY A 134 -16.82 -23.79 -1.82
N ALA A 135 -16.93 -25.11 -1.71
CA ALA A 135 -15.76 -26.00 -1.61
C ALA A 135 -14.88 -25.96 -2.88
N SER A 136 -15.48 -25.82 -4.05
CA SER A 136 -14.81 -25.95 -5.36
C SER A 136 -15.05 -24.74 -6.27
N ASN A 137 -15.24 -23.55 -5.71
CA ASN A 137 -15.50 -22.33 -6.47
C ASN A 137 -14.26 -21.43 -6.52
N TYR A 138 -13.73 -21.22 -7.73
CA TYR A 138 -12.52 -20.46 -7.97
C TYR A 138 -12.69 -19.45 -9.10
N TYR A 139 -11.87 -18.39 -9.11
CA TYR A 139 -11.60 -17.59 -10.29
C TYR A 139 -10.23 -17.93 -10.82
N THR A 140 -10.14 -18.17 -12.14
CA THR A 140 -8.88 -18.35 -12.87
C THR A 140 -8.42 -17.00 -13.42
N GLY A 141 -7.14 -16.82 -13.53
CA GLY A 141 -6.56 -15.63 -14.16
C GLY A 141 -6.26 -15.87 -15.63
N ASP A 142 -7.25 -15.71 -16.49
CA ASP A 142 -7.12 -16.05 -17.91
C ASP A 142 -6.19 -15.09 -18.64
N LYS A 143 -6.28 -13.80 -18.34
CA LYS A 143 -5.47 -12.74 -18.94
C LYS A 143 -5.19 -11.61 -17.96
N LEU A 144 -3.96 -11.08 -18.00
CA LEU A 144 -3.59 -9.81 -17.37
C LEU A 144 -2.66 -9.05 -18.31
N GLU A 145 -3.05 -7.87 -18.72
CA GLU A 145 -2.22 -6.94 -19.48
C GLU A 145 -2.13 -5.63 -18.74
N LYS A 146 -0.96 -5.03 -18.79
CA LYS A 146 -0.67 -3.81 -18.07
C LYS A 146 0.35 -2.97 -18.80
N ASP A 147 0.01 -1.71 -19.01
CA ASP A 147 0.87 -0.66 -19.53
C ASP A 147 1.05 0.41 -18.45
N SER A 148 2.26 0.91 -18.29
CA SER A 148 2.57 2.01 -17.36
C SER A 148 3.52 2.99 -18.02
N LEU A 149 3.20 4.27 -17.93
CA LEU A 149 4.03 5.38 -18.36
C LEU A 149 4.28 6.30 -17.17
N ASN A 150 5.53 6.66 -16.95
CA ASN A 150 5.92 7.61 -15.92
C ASN A 150 6.82 8.67 -16.55
N LEU A 151 6.49 9.93 -16.31
CA LEU A 151 7.25 11.09 -16.74
C LEU A 151 7.56 11.95 -15.52
N GLN A 152 8.82 12.34 -15.39
CA GLN A 152 9.27 13.33 -14.41
C GLN A 152 10.09 14.38 -15.16
N TYR A 153 9.84 15.65 -14.87
CA TYR A 153 10.57 16.76 -15.47
C TYR A 153 10.95 17.79 -14.41
N ALA A 154 12.23 18.02 -14.24
CA ALA A 154 12.76 19.09 -13.40
C ALA A 154 12.70 20.41 -14.18
N ILE A 155 11.74 21.26 -13.85
CA ILE A 155 11.61 22.60 -14.46
C ILE A 155 12.74 23.49 -13.94
N SER A 156 13.00 23.41 -12.62
CA SER A 156 14.13 24.02 -11.94
C SER A 156 14.59 23.12 -10.78
N ASP A 157 15.57 23.54 -10.00
CA ASP A 157 16.07 22.79 -8.84
C ASP A 157 14.96 22.55 -7.79
N ASN A 158 14.01 23.48 -7.71
CA ASN A 158 12.94 23.46 -6.73
C ASN A 158 11.58 23.08 -7.31
N LEU A 159 11.37 23.17 -8.63
CA LEU A 159 10.08 22.94 -9.27
C LEU A 159 10.12 21.73 -10.19
N SER A 160 9.24 20.77 -10.00
CA SER A 160 9.16 19.56 -10.78
C SER A 160 7.72 19.21 -11.19
N LEU A 161 7.59 18.62 -12.37
CA LEU A 161 6.36 18.05 -12.90
C LEU A 161 6.49 16.52 -12.88
N GLN A 162 5.46 15.85 -12.41
CA GLN A 162 5.34 14.39 -12.53
C GLN A 162 4.00 14.03 -13.15
N TYR A 163 4.03 13.03 -14.04
CA TYR A 163 2.82 12.43 -14.60
C TYR A 163 2.98 10.92 -14.66
N MET A 164 1.96 10.19 -14.23
CA MET A 164 1.87 8.74 -14.29
C MET A 164 0.56 8.33 -14.97
N TYR A 165 0.66 7.39 -15.87
CA TYR A 165 -0.47 6.74 -16.52
C TYR A 165 -0.33 5.24 -16.39
N SER A 166 -1.42 4.54 -16.10
CA SER A 166 -1.48 3.09 -16.28
C SER A 166 -2.80 2.66 -16.87
N LYS A 167 -2.72 1.57 -17.65
CA LYS A 167 -3.87 0.82 -18.13
C LYS A 167 -3.70 -0.63 -17.74
N LYS A 168 -4.73 -1.23 -17.15
CA LYS A 168 -4.76 -2.64 -16.81
C LYS A 168 -6.03 -3.29 -17.35
N VAL A 169 -5.86 -4.38 -18.10
CA VAL A 169 -6.95 -5.22 -18.59
C VAL A 169 -6.80 -6.61 -17.98
N SER A 170 -7.87 -7.13 -17.41
CA SER A 170 -7.88 -8.47 -16.84
C SER A 170 -9.17 -9.22 -17.19
N ASP A 171 -8.99 -10.49 -17.56
CA ASP A 171 -10.05 -11.44 -17.81
C ASP A 171 -9.93 -12.61 -16.83
N CYS A 172 -11.05 -13.06 -16.30
CA CYS A 172 -11.15 -14.20 -15.40
C CYS A 172 -12.33 -15.07 -15.79
N SER A 173 -12.13 -16.38 -15.76
CA SER A 173 -13.22 -17.35 -15.77
C SER A 173 -13.59 -17.76 -14.35
N LYS A 174 -14.81 -18.23 -14.15
CA LYS A 174 -15.27 -18.81 -12.89
C LYS A 174 -15.34 -20.32 -13.03
N SER A 175 -14.65 -21.05 -12.19
CA SER A 175 -14.80 -22.49 -12.03
C SER A 175 -15.75 -22.79 -10.89
N VAL A 176 -16.80 -23.55 -11.14
CA VAL A 176 -17.77 -24.02 -10.15
C VAL A 176 -17.86 -25.53 -10.29
N ASP A 177 -17.38 -26.24 -9.26
CA ASP A 177 -17.33 -27.72 -9.26
C ASP A 177 -16.65 -28.31 -10.50
N GLY A 178 -15.55 -27.66 -10.96
CA GLY A 178 -14.79 -28.06 -12.12
C GLY A 178 -15.38 -27.62 -13.47
N VAL A 179 -16.56 -27.00 -13.48
CA VAL A 179 -17.18 -26.47 -14.70
C VAL A 179 -16.80 -25.00 -14.91
N TYR A 180 -16.13 -24.69 -16.00
CA TYR A 180 -15.74 -23.33 -16.36
C TYR A 180 -16.93 -22.56 -16.95
N LYS A 181 -17.11 -21.33 -16.46
CA LYS A 181 -18.13 -20.38 -16.90
C LYS A 181 -17.47 -19.02 -17.12
N PRO A 182 -18.04 -18.15 -17.98
CA PRO A 182 -17.59 -16.77 -18.07
C PRO A 182 -17.58 -16.11 -16.69
N GLY A 183 -16.47 -15.49 -16.32
CA GLY A 183 -16.32 -14.76 -15.09
C GLY A 183 -16.51 -13.27 -15.27
N PHE A 184 -15.42 -12.52 -15.43
CA PHE A 184 -15.51 -11.08 -15.61
C PHE A 184 -14.38 -10.54 -16.49
N HIS A 185 -14.65 -9.38 -17.07
CA HIS A 185 -13.71 -8.50 -17.75
C HIS A 185 -13.56 -7.20 -16.95
N SER A 186 -12.34 -6.71 -16.78
CA SER A 186 -12.05 -5.44 -16.12
C SER A 186 -11.04 -4.64 -16.94
N ASP A 187 -11.37 -3.40 -17.29
CA ASP A 187 -10.47 -2.41 -17.91
C ASP A 187 -10.37 -1.20 -16.96
N ILE A 188 -9.17 -0.92 -16.46
CA ILE A 188 -8.91 0.16 -15.52
C ILE A 188 -7.83 1.05 -16.10
N LYS A 189 -8.07 2.37 -16.07
CA LYS A 189 -7.08 3.40 -16.39
C LYS A 189 -6.90 4.33 -15.20
N TYR A 190 -5.67 4.61 -14.85
CA TYR A 190 -5.29 5.61 -13.86
C TYR A 190 -4.43 6.69 -14.49
N ASN A 191 -4.69 7.93 -14.08
CA ASN A 191 -3.84 9.07 -14.37
C ASN A 191 -3.58 9.79 -13.06
N PHE A 192 -2.34 10.12 -12.81
CA PHE A 192 -1.92 10.92 -11.68
C PHE A 192 -0.93 11.97 -12.19
N GLY A 193 -1.14 13.23 -11.82
CA GLY A 193 -0.24 14.32 -12.15
C GLY A 193 -0.04 15.24 -10.96
N GLN A 194 1.18 15.75 -10.81
CA GLN A 194 1.49 16.75 -9.80
C GLN A 194 2.53 17.74 -10.30
N LEU A 195 2.35 19.02 -9.92
CA LEU A 195 3.35 20.05 -9.99
C LEU A 195 3.79 20.37 -8.56
N ARG A 196 5.06 20.19 -8.27
CA ARG A 196 5.60 20.24 -6.91
C ARG A 196 6.75 21.22 -6.82
N TYR A 197 6.63 22.19 -5.92
CA TYR A 197 7.69 23.09 -5.50
C TYR A 197 8.23 22.63 -4.14
N VAL A 198 9.55 22.56 -3.98
CA VAL A 198 10.22 22.21 -2.73
C VAL A 198 11.50 22.98 -2.61
N ASN A 199 11.63 23.74 -1.54
CA ASN A 199 12.93 24.22 -1.06
C ASN A 199 13.21 23.64 0.34
N ASP A 200 14.13 24.23 1.10
CA ASP A 200 14.51 23.72 2.41
C ASP A 200 13.34 23.73 3.41
N ASP A 201 12.47 24.73 3.36
CA ASP A 201 11.39 24.95 4.32
C ASP A 201 10.02 24.69 3.70
N LEU A 202 9.75 25.24 2.53
CA LEU A 202 8.43 25.23 1.89
C LEU A 202 8.26 24.05 0.93
N GLN A 203 7.14 23.34 1.05
CA GLN A 203 6.62 22.40 0.06
C GLN A 203 5.22 22.86 -0.38
N ALA A 204 5.03 23.00 -1.69
CA ALA A 204 3.73 23.29 -2.28
C ALA A 204 3.49 22.32 -3.44
N THR A 205 2.37 21.66 -3.45
CA THR A 205 2.01 20.68 -4.49
C THR A 205 0.57 20.90 -4.92
N VAL A 206 0.35 20.96 -6.23
CA VAL A 206 -0.98 20.81 -6.81
C VAL A 206 -1.03 19.50 -7.59
N PHE A 207 -2.14 18.78 -7.51
CA PHE A 207 -2.25 17.45 -8.08
C PHE A 207 -3.62 17.17 -8.66
N PHE A 208 -3.67 16.18 -9.55
CA PHE A 208 -4.92 15.54 -9.96
C PHE A 208 -4.77 14.02 -10.00
N ARG A 209 -5.90 13.32 -9.85
CA ARG A 209 -6.02 11.87 -10.00
C ARG A 209 -7.29 11.54 -10.76
N ASN A 210 -7.18 10.70 -11.78
CA ASN A 210 -8.33 10.24 -12.54
C ASN A 210 -8.31 8.72 -12.60
N ARG A 211 -9.48 8.12 -12.40
CA ARG A 211 -9.69 6.68 -12.58
C ARG A 211 -10.88 6.48 -13.51
N ASP A 212 -10.68 5.63 -14.52
CA ASP A 212 -11.76 5.14 -15.40
C ASP A 212 -11.77 3.61 -15.29
N TRP A 213 -12.82 3.05 -14.71
CA TRP A 213 -12.97 1.62 -14.50
C TRP A 213 -14.24 1.09 -15.13
N LYS A 214 -14.05 0.12 -16.04
CA LYS A 214 -15.12 -0.66 -16.63
C LYS A 214 -15.04 -2.09 -16.12
N PHE A 215 -16.17 -2.61 -15.66
CA PHE A 215 -16.29 -3.97 -15.18
C PHE A 215 -17.47 -4.65 -15.86
N ASN A 216 -17.21 -5.66 -16.66
CA ASN A 216 -18.16 -6.25 -17.60
C ASN A 216 -18.84 -5.17 -18.47
N THR A 217 -20.08 -5.42 -18.89
CA THR A 217 -20.90 -4.45 -19.62
C THR A 217 -21.76 -3.58 -18.70
N SER A 218 -21.80 -3.89 -17.41
CA SER A 218 -22.80 -3.33 -16.47
C SER A 218 -22.26 -2.21 -15.59
N THR A 219 -20.96 -2.13 -15.35
CA THR A 219 -20.39 -1.13 -14.42
C THR A 219 -19.35 -0.28 -15.12
N HIS A 220 -19.56 1.03 -15.07
CA HIS A 220 -18.59 2.02 -15.49
C HIS A 220 -18.48 3.11 -14.42
N GLN A 221 -17.31 3.23 -13.83
CA GLN A 221 -17.01 4.22 -12.79
C GLN A 221 -15.91 5.15 -13.28
N LYS A 222 -16.13 6.44 -13.14
CA LYS A 222 -15.15 7.50 -13.40
C LYS A 222 -14.98 8.34 -12.15
N GLY A 223 -13.73 8.54 -11.75
CA GLY A 223 -13.36 9.45 -10.66
C GLY A 223 -12.40 10.51 -11.17
N HIS A 224 -12.60 11.73 -10.72
CA HIS A 224 -11.75 12.89 -11.00
C HIS A 224 -11.52 13.63 -9.70
N ASN A 225 -10.29 13.58 -9.20
CA ASN A 225 -9.91 14.29 -7.99
C ASN A 225 -8.85 15.31 -8.34
N TYR A 226 -8.89 16.45 -7.68
CA TYR A 226 -7.81 17.44 -7.73
C TYR A 226 -7.65 18.09 -6.37
N GLY A 227 -6.46 18.57 -6.09
CA GLY A 227 -6.19 19.18 -4.79
C GLY A 227 -4.86 19.91 -4.72
N ALA A 228 -4.62 20.46 -3.55
CA ALA A 228 -3.40 21.14 -3.19
C ALA A 228 -2.94 20.75 -1.78
N ASP A 229 -1.64 20.69 -1.60
CA ASP A 229 -0.96 20.50 -0.33
C ASP A 229 0.09 21.58 -0.15
N LEU A 230 0.12 22.21 1.03
CA LEU A 230 1.07 23.25 1.39
C LEU A 230 1.62 22.95 2.78
N GLN A 231 2.95 22.95 2.92
CA GLN A 231 3.63 22.80 4.20
C GLN A 231 4.81 23.77 4.26
N ASP A 232 5.03 24.35 5.42
CA ASP A 232 6.17 25.21 5.70
C ASP A 232 6.79 24.91 7.05
N LYS A 233 8.11 25.14 7.18
CA LYS A 233 8.89 24.84 8.38
C LYS A 233 9.52 26.10 8.94
N PHE A 234 9.44 26.26 10.23
CA PHE A 234 9.98 27.39 10.98
C PHE A 234 10.85 26.91 12.12
N LYS A 235 12.08 27.42 12.18
CA LYS A 235 12.97 27.14 13.30
C LYS A 235 12.75 28.17 14.42
N LEU A 236 12.29 27.74 15.58
CA LEU A 236 11.98 28.52 16.76
C LEU A 236 12.87 28.07 17.93
N GLY A 237 14.09 28.58 17.97
CA GLY A 237 15.07 28.14 18.96
C GLY A 237 15.47 26.67 18.78
N ASN A 238 15.19 25.83 19.78
CA ASN A 238 15.39 24.39 19.75
C ASN A 238 14.18 23.60 19.22
N THR A 239 13.17 24.30 18.71
CA THR A 239 11.95 23.70 18.14
C THR A 239 11.89 23.94 16.64
N MET A 240 11.65 22.88 15.87
CA MET A 240 11.21 22.95 14.48
C MET A 240 9.70 22.85 14.46
N LEU A 241 9.02 23.89 13.98
CA LEU A 241 7.57 23.92 13.76
C LEU A 241 7.29 23.66 12.27
N THR A 242 6.50 22.64 11.96
CA THR A 242 5.89 22.45 10.63
C THR A 242 4.42 22.82 10.72
N VAL A 243 3.95 23.66 9.81
CA VAL A 243 2.53 23.96 9.62
C VAL A 243 2.12 23.58 8.22
N GLY A 244 0.87 23.21 8.04
CA GLY A 244 0.40 22.88 6.69
C GLY A 244 -1.11 22.93 6.56
N ALA A 245 -1.53 22.97 5.29
CA ALA A 245 -2.92 22.90 4.88
C ALA A 245 -3.04 22.06 3.63
N ASN A 246 -4.15 21.34 3.49
CA ASN A 246 -4.47 20.66 2.25
C ASN A 246 -5.96 20.77 1.91
N TYR A 247 -6.24 20.67 0.64
CA TYR A 247 -7.58 20.66 0.08
C TYR A 247 -7.66 19.61 -1.02
N GLU A 248 -8.76 18.90 -1.09
CA GLU A 248 -9.08 17.98 -2.16
C GLU A 248 -10.57 18.04 -2.51
N ASN A 249 -10.87 18.10 -3.81
CA ASN A 249 -12.19 17.88 -4.36
C ASN A 249 -12.23 16.48 -5.00
N GLU A 250 -13.19 15.69 -4.59
CA GLU A 250 -13.46 14.36 -5.15
C GLU A 250 -14.75 14.39 -5.96
N ASN A 251 -14.71 13.84 -7.17
CA ASN A 251 -15.88 13.72 -8.03
C ASN A 251 -15.91 12.31 -8.64
N THR A 252 -16.91 11.52 -8.27
CA THR A 252 -17.06 10.14 -8.74
C THR A 252 -18.43 9.94 -9.36
N LYS A 253 -18.44 9.39 -10.58
CA LYS A 253 -19.65 9.04 -11.32
C LYS A 253 -19.69 7.54 -11.59
N ASN A 254 -20.78 6.90 -11.21
CA ASN A 254 -21.07 5.50 -11.53
C ASN A 254 -22.14 5.42 -12.63
N SER A 255 -22.07 4.38 -13.47
CA SER A 255 -23.04 4.15 -14.57
C SER A 255 -24.51 4.10 -14.12
N ASN A 256 -24.74 3.79 -12.85
CA ASN A 256 -26.09 3.66 -12.29
C ASN A 256 -26.51 4.87 -11.43
N ASN A 257 -25.64 5.87 -11.27
CA ASN A 257 -25.96 7.12 -10.60
C ASN A 257 -26.21 8.18 -11.66
N ILE A 258 -27.38 8.81 -11.61
CA ILE A 258 -27.77 9.87 -12.55
C ILE A 258 -26.88 11.10 -12.34
N GLU A 259 -26.47 11.36 -11.10
CA GLU A 259 -25.60 12.47 -10.74
C GLU A 259 -24.24 11.99 -10.23
N ALA A 260 -23.21 12.80 -10.47
CA ALA A 260 -21.88 12.54 -9.91
C ALA A 260 -21.90 12.89 -8.41
N ALA A 261 -21.41 11.99 -7.59
CA ALA A 261 -21.14 12.28 -6.19
C ALA A 261 -19.91 13.21 -6.12
N LYS A 262 -20.07 14.34 -5.47
CA LYS A 262 -19.01 15.34 -5.25
C LYS A 262 -18.79 15.50 -3.76
N ARG A 263 -17.56 15.75 -3.38
CA ARG A 263 -17.20 15.96 -1.99
C ARG A 263 -15.93 16.82 -1.88
N ASP A 264 -15.97 17.78 -1.00
CA ASP A 264 -14.82 18.59 -0.63
C ASP A 264 -14.24 18.11 0.71
N SER A 265 -12.93 18.15 0.80
CA SER A 265 -12.20 17.94 2.03
C SER A 265 -11.10 18.96 2.20
N ALA A 266 -10.91 19.43 3.43
CA ALA A 266 -9.86 20.38 3.78
C ALA A 266 -9.28 20.03 5.15
N ALA A 267 -8.02 20.38 5.36
CA ALA A 267 -7.44 20.25 6.68
C ALA A 267 -6.33 21.27 6.91
N VAL A 268 -6.14 21.59 8.18
CA VAL A 268 -4.97 22.32 8.68
C VAL A 268 -4.27 21.49 9.74
N PHE A 269 -2.96 21.60 9.82
CA PHE A 269 -2.19 20.84 10.79
C PHE A 269 -0.92 21.58 11.21
N PHE A 270 -0.40 21.18 12.35
CA PHE A 270 0.95 21.52 12.77
C PHE A 270 1.64 20.33 13.42
N MET A 271 2.96 20.36 13.42
CA MET A 271 3.83 19.42 14.11
C MET A 271 5.05 20.17 14.63
N THR A 272 5.34 20.04 15.93
CA THR A 272 6.59 20.51 16.50
C THR A 272 7.54 19.35 16.72
N GLU A 273 8.82 19.58 16.48
CA GLU A 273 9.93 18.74 16.93
C GLU A 273 10.82 19.59 17.83
N THR A 274 10.81 19.30 19.13
CA THR A 274 11.54 20.08 20.14
C THR A 274 12.66 19.24 20.74
N GLU A 275 13.88 19.73 20.65
CA GLU A 275 15.04 19.15 21.33
C GLU A 275 15.04 19.63 22.79
N VAL A 276 14.57 18.75 23.71
CA VAL A 276 14.51 19.06 25.17
C VAL A 276 15.86 18.84 25.84
N SER A 277 16.67 17.97 25.25
CA SER A 277 18.07 17.72 25.61
C SER A 277 18.79 17.06 24.44
N ASP A 278 20.12 16.92 24.54
CA ASP A 278 20.95 16.23 23.53
C ASP A 278 20.49 14.80 23.23
N LYS A 279 19.72 14.19 24.15
CA LYS A 279 19.25 12.81 24.02
C LYS A 279 17.74 12.69 23.82
N THR A 280 16.97 13.75 24.01
CA THR A 280 15.50 13.66 24.07
C THR A 280 14.86 14.66 23.12
N LYS A 281 14.02 14.16 22.23
CA LYS A 281 13.13 14.95 21.38
C LYS A 281 11.68 14.68 21.73
N ILE A 282 10.87 15.73 21.73
CA ILE A 282 9.41 15.64 21.89
C ILE A 282 8.76 16.17 20.61
N PHE A 283 7.75 15.45 20.15
CA PHE A 283 6.93 15.83 19.01
C PHE A 283 5.49 16.05 19.50
N LEU A 284 4.96 17.22 19.21
CA LEU A 284 3.55 17.55 19.45
C LEU A 284 2.92 17.94 18.13
N GLY A 285 1.82 17.34 17.81
CA GLY A 285 1.11 17.64 16.56
C GLY A 285 -0.40 17.58 16.73
N ALA A 286 -1.08 18.30 15.88
CA ALA A 286 -2.52 18.18 15.73
C ALA A 286 -2.94 18.48 14.29
N ARG A 287 -4.03 17.85 13.88
CA ARG A 287 -4.72 18.08 12.61
C ARG A 287 -6.20 18.25 12.87
N GLU A 288 -6.79 19.30 12.31
CA GLU A 288 -8.22 19.41 12.14
C GLU A 288 -8.54 19.13 10.68
N ALA A 289 -9.31 18.08 10.43
CA ALA A 289 -9.71 17.66 9.10
C ALA A 289 -11.23 17.73 8.96
N TYR A 290 -11.69 18.46 7.96
CA TYR A 290 -13.08 18.52 7.55
C TYR A 290 -13.28 17.69 6.29
N VAL A 291 -14.33 16.88 6.27
CA VAL A 291 -14.79 16.16 5.08
C VAL A 291 -16.29 16.38 4.96
N GLU A 292 -16.71 16.91 3.83
CA GLU A 292 -18.11 17.15 3.53
C GLU A 292 -18.94 15.88 3.78
N GLU A 293 -20.14 16.01 4.33
CA GLU A 293 -21.05 14.93 4.76
C GLU A 293 -20.54 14.07 5.95
N SER A 294 -19.25 14.11 6.28
CA SER A 294 -18.67 13.34 7.40
C SER A 294 -18.26 14.20 8.60
N GLY A 295 -18.25 15.53 8.42
CA GLY A 295 -17.92 16.52 9.44
C GLY A 295 -16.43 16.61 9.78
N SER A 296 -16.13 17.32 10.86
CA SER A 296 -14.77 17.56 11.34
C SER A 296 -14.26 16.50 12.30
N LYS A 297 -12.92 16.26 12.26
CA LYS A 297 -12.21 15.38 13.19
C LYS A 297 -10.89 16.00 13.63
N PHE A 298 -10.74 16.15 14.94
CA PHE A 298 -9.48 16.57 15.57
C PHE A 298 -8.62 15.36 15.88
N CYS A 299 -7.37 15.35 15.36
CA CYS A 299 -6.41 14.25 15.49
C CYS A 299 -5.12 14.75 16.13
N PRO A 300 -4.97 14.68 17.47
CA PRO A 300 -3.74 15.02 18.17
C PRO A 300 -2.72 13.88 18.07
N GLN A 301 -1.44 14.25 18.23
CA GLN A 301 -0.31 13.33 18.33
C GLN A 301 0.68 13.84 19.38
N PHE A 302 1.20 12.90 20.17
CA PHE A 302 2.31 13.09 21.09
C PHE A 302 3.33 11.97 20.88
N GLN A 303 4.61 12.35 20.72
CA GLN A 303 5.69 11.38 20.65
C GLN A 303 6.89 11.88 21.45
N VAL A 304 7.53 10.96 22.13
CA VAL A 304 8.84 11.16 22.76
C VAL A 304 9.82 10.18 22.14
N MET A 305 10.99 10.66 21.78
CA MET A 305 12.13 9.84 21.38
C MET A 305 13.30 10.12 22.32
N HIS A 306 13.90 9.06 22.85
CA HIS A 306 15.05 9.16 23.74
C HIS A 306 16.19 8.27 23.25
N SER A 307 17.39 8.86 23.16
CA SER A 307 18.60 8.14 22.77
C SER A 307 19.26 7.53 24.01
N LEU A 308 19.39 6.20 24.01
CA LEU A 308 20.09 5.46 25.06
C LEU A 308 21.61 5.44 24.82
N GLY A 309 22.04 5.74 23.61
CA GLY A 309 23.42 5.75 23.16
C GLY A 309 23.52 6.04 21.67
N THR A 310 24.71 5.88 21.09
CA THR A 310 24.89 6.05 19.65
C THR A 310 24.06 5.00 18.91
N ASP A 311 23.15 5.46 18.03
CA ASP A 311 22.29 4.58 17.23
C ASP A 311 21.38 3.61 18.05
N ASP A 312 21.09 3.95 19.31
CA ASP A 312 20.24 3.20 20.22
C ASP A 312 19.13 4.11 20.74
N ASN A 313 17.90 3.92 20.26
CA ASN A 313 16.79 4.83 20.49
C ASN A 313 15.53 4.08 20.91
N ILE A 314 14.83 4.64 21.89
CA ILE A 314 13.47 4.25 22.24
C ILE A 314 12.51 5.38 21.90
N TYR A 315 11.26 5.03 21.61
CA TYR A 315 10.21 6.03 21.42
C TYR A 315 8.86 5.54 21.98
N LEU A 316 8.06 6.50 22.41
CA LEU A 316 6.65 6.32 22.71
C LEU A 316 5.86 7.24 21.78
N ASN A 317 4.86 6.72 21.10
CA ASN A 317 3.97 7.49 20.23
C ASN A 317 2.51 7.21 20.60
N VAL A 318 1.74 8.27 20.83
CA VAL A 318 0.29 8.20 21.04
C VAL A 318 -0.35 9.17 20.06
N ASN A 319 -1.27 8.67 19.24
CA ASN A 319 -1.95 9.52 18.28
C ASN A 319 -3.40 9.07 18.07
N ARG A 320 -4.23 10.04 17.70
CA ARG A 320 -5.57 9.78 17.19
C ARG A 320 -5.55 9.81 15.69
N SER A 321 -6.17 8.81 15.09
CA SER A 321 -6.29 8.65 13.64
C SER A 321 -7.72 8.70 13.17
N MET A 322 -7.92 8.98 11.89
CA MET A 322 -9.21 8.96 11.22
C MET A 322 -9.14 8.34 9.84
N ARG A 323 -10.27 7.78 9.37
CA ARG A 323 -10.52 7.43 7.98
C ARG A 323 -11.88 7.98 7.56
N ALA A 324 -11.89 8.87 6.59
CA ALA A 324 -13.14 9.30 5.96
C ALA A 324 -13.74 8.14 5.14
N PRO A 325 -15.07 8.01 5.06
CA PRO A 325 -15.70 7.09 4.14
C PRO A 325 -15.24 7.38 2.71
N HIS A 326 -15.15 6.37 1.87
CA HIS A 326 -14.98 6.58 0.44
C HIS A 326 -16.28 7.08 -0.17
N VAL A 327 -16.20 7.79 -1.30
CA VAL A 327 -17.39 8.33 -1.98
C VAL A 327 -18.38 7.21 -2.30
N ASN A 328 -17.92 6.05 -2.77
CA ASN A 328 -18.81 4.90 -3.05
C ASN A 328 -19.45 4.29 -1.78
N GLU A 329 -18.81 4.39 -0.62
CA GLU A 329 -19.38 3.89 0.64
C GLU A 329 -20.58 4.75 1.07
N GLN A 330 -20.52 6.07 0.87
CA GLN A 330 -21.60 6.99 1.18
C GLN A 330 -22.69 7.02 0.10
N TRP A 331 -22.30 7.18 -1.18
CA TRP A 331 -23.22 7.41 -2.28
C TRP A 331 -23.68 6.14 -2.99
N GLY A 332 -23.13 4.98 -2.59
CA GLY A 332 -23.54 3.69 -3.09
C GLY A 332 -23.12 3.42 -4.55
N THR A 333 -23.55 2.26 -5.04
CA THR A 333 -23.30 1.78 -6.40
C THR A 333 -24.52 1.00 -6.90
N SER A 334 -24.41 0.34 -8.06
CA SER A 334 -25.46 -0.57 -8.56
C SER A 334 -25.83 -1.68 -7.57
N THR A 335 -24.86 -2.15 -6.77
CA THR A 335 -25.00 -3.26 -5.82
C THR A 335 -25.01 -2.83 -4.35
N GLN A 336 -24.89 -1.52 -4.10
CA GLN A 336 -24.78 -0.93 -2.77
C GLN A 336 -25.78 0.20 -2.61
N LEU A 337 -26.46 0.22 -1.47
CA LEU A 337 -27.36 1.32 -1.08
C LEU A 337 -26.55 2.53 -0.60
N MET A 338 -27.07 3.70 -0.83
CA MET A 338 -26.54 4.96 -0.31
C MET A 338 -26.73 5.05 1.21
N ASN A 339 -25.72 5.61 1.89
CA ASN A 339 -25.78 5.99 3.30
C ASN A 339 -25.05 7.33 3.52
N PRO A 340 -25.72 8.48 3.32
CA PRO A 340 -25.10 9.79 3.49
C PRO A 340 -24.71 10.08 4.95
N ASP A 341 -25.35 9.43 5.93
CA ASP A 341 -25.04 9.61 7.36
C ASP A 341 -23.78 8.86 7.83
N LEU A 342 -23.04 8.26 6.91
CA LEU A 342 -21.85 7.49 7.22
C LEU A 342 -20.73 8.40 7.75
N LYS A 343 -20.31 8.16 8.99
CA LYS A 343 -19.31 8.96 9.70
C LYS A 343 -17.89 8.44 9.44
N ALA A 344 -16.90 9.33 9.62
CA ALA A 344 -15.50 8.92 9.61
C ALA A 344 -15.17 7.98 10.78
N GLU A 345 -14.43 6.90 10.48
CA GLU A 345 -13.78 6.07 11.51
C GLU A 345 -12.81 6.93 12.31
N ASN A 346 -12.63 6.62 13.58
CA ASN A 346 -11.66 7.28 14.42
C ASN A 346 -11.08 6.30 15.45
N GLY A 347 -9.81 6.47 15.81
CA GLY A 347 -9.16 5.53 16.70
C GLY A 347 -7.92 6.08 17.36
N TRP A 348 -7.49 5.42 18.43
CA TRP A 348 -6.25 5.69 19.11
C TRP A 348 -5.22 4.63 18.80
N ASN A 349 -3.98 5.07 18.61
CA ASN A 349 -2.82 4.21 18.43
C ASN A 349 -1.81 4.54 19.53
N TYR A 350 -1.27 3.50 20.14
CA TYR A 350 -0.25 3.55 21.17
C TYR A 350 0.90 2.67 20.71
N GLU A 351 2.10 3.22 20.68
CA GLU A 351 3.28 2.49 20.24
C GLU A 351 4.46 2.77 21.15
N PHE A 352 5.16 1.71 21.52
CA PHE A 352 6.49 1.77 22.12
C PHE A 352 7.47 1.05 21.19
N GLY A 353 8.51 1.74 20.76
CA GLY A 353 9.52 1.17 19.87
C GLY A 353 10.92 1.28 20.46
N TRP A 354 11.71 0.28 20.12
CA TRP A 354 13.15 0.26 20.35
C TRP A 354 13.87 -0.06 19.05
N LYS A 355 14.81 0.80 18.68
CA LYS A 355 15.63 0.67 17.47
C LYS A 355 17.08 0.79 17.86
N LYS A 356 17.86 -0.24 17.56
CA LYS A 356 19.29 -0.32 17.87
C LYS A 356 20.08 -0.75 16.66
N LYS A 357 21.10 0.01 16.30
CA LYS A 357 22.13 -0.38 15.35
C LYS A 357 23.20 -1.16 16.09
N LEU A 358 23.29 -2.46 15.82
CA LEU A 358 24.21 -3.37 16.49
C LEU A 358 25.63 -3.28 15.88
N ALA A 359 25.71 -3.04 14.57
CA ALA A 359 26.92 -2.76 13.81
C ALA A 359 26.59 -1.79 12.67
N ALA A 360 27.58 -1.38 11.88
CA ALA A 360 27.40 -0.42 10.78
C ALA A 360 26.33 -0.89 9.76
N ASP A 361 26.19 -2.19 9.59
CA ASP A 361 25.30 -2.87 8.65
C ASP A 361 24.20 -3.70 9.34
N GLU A 362 24.06 -3.62 10.68
CA GLU A 362 23.14 -4.42 11.46
C GLU A 362 22.12 -3.55 12.21
N LEU A 363 20.84 -3.83 12.04
CA LEU A 363 19.75 -3.08 12.64
C LEU A 363 18.73 -4.02 13.30
N PHE A 364 18.52 -3.82 14.59
CA PHE A 364 17.50 -4.49 15.38
C PHE A 364 16.37 -3.53 15.74
N LYS A 365 15.11 -4.00 15.62
CA LYS A 365 13.92 -3.20 15.95
C LYS A 365 12.91 -4.06 16.71
N VAL A 366 12.32 -3.47 17.73
CA VAL A 366 11.15 -4.00 18.44
C VAL A 366 10.08 -2.93 18.45
N ASN A 367 8.84 -3.31 18.20
CA ASN A 367 7.68 -2.42 18.32
C ASN A 367 6.54 -3.14 19.03
N LEU A 368 6.09 -2.58 20.15
CA LEU A 368 4.87 -2.97 20.85
C LEU A 368 3.78 -1.99 20.48
N TYR A 369 2.59 -2.48 20.14
CA TYR A 369 1.51 -1.61 19.72
C TYR A 369 0.14 -2.03 20.26
N HIS A 370 -0.72 -1.03 20.42
CA HIS A 370 -2.14 -1.19 20.63
C HIS A 370 -2.91 -0.21 19.74
N MET A 371 -3.90 -0.73 19.00
CA MET A 371 -4.78 0.04 18.14
C MET A 371 -6.22 -0.19 18.58
N ASP A 372 -7.00 0.91 18.67
CA ASP A 372 -8.43 0.86 18.98
C ASP A 372 -9.16 1.81 18.03
N ILE A 373 -10.01 1.27 17.15
CA ILE A 373 -10.77 2.02 16.14
C ILE A 373 -12.26 1.89 16.43
N ASN A 374 -12.94 3.02 16.54
CA ASN A 374 -14.38 3.14 16.70
C ASN A 374 -15.04 3.59 15.41
N ASP A 375 -16.35 3.42 15.33
CA ASP A 375 -17.18 3.78 14.17
C ASP A 375 -16.68 3.13 12.87
N ARG A 376 -16.08 1.93 12.97
CA ARG A 376 -15.52 1.26 11.80
C ARG A 376 -16.59 1.00 10.77
N ILE A 377 -16.27 1.35 9.53
CA ILE A 377 -17.15 1.17 8.38
C ILE A 377 -17.09 -0.29 7.92
N TYR A 378 -18.26 -0.91 7.77
CA TYR A 378 -18.37 -2.26 7.25
C TYR A 378 -19.55 -2.39 6.30
N SER A 379 -19.49 -3.35 5.39
CA SER A 379 -20.57 -3.63 4.45
C SER A 379 -21.49 -4.72 5.00
N GLN A 380 -22.75 -4.39 5.22
CA GLN A 380 -23.78 -5.36 5.54
C GLN A 380 -24.43 -5.84 4.24
N ARG A 381 -24.28 -7.13 3.92
CA ARG A 381 -24.90 -7.74 2.74
C ARG A 381 -26.41 -7.91 2.92
N ASN A 382 -27.13 -7.85 1.81
CA ASN A 382 -28.60 -8.01 1.77
C ASN A 382 -29.32 -7.15 2.83
N TYR A 383 -28.93 -5.88 2.90
CA TYR A 383 -29.46 -4.97 3.91
C TYR A 383 -31.00 -4.88 3.83
N ASN A 384 -31.66 -5.21 4.94
CA ASN A 384 -33.12 -5.27 5.07
C ASN A 384 -33.82 -6.05 3.93
N GLY A 385 -33.22 -7.12 3.42
CA GLY A 385 -33.80 -7.96 2.36
C GLY A 385 -33.77 -7.35 0.95
N SER A 386 -33.09 -6.22 0.75
CA SER A 386 -33.05 -5.48 -0.52
C SER A 386 -32.27 -6.17 -1.65
N GLY A 387 -31.53 -7.25 -1.35
CA GLY A 387 -30.58 -7.86 -2.28
C GLY A 387 -29.28 -7.05 -2.47
N LYS A 388 -29.21 -5.83 -1.93
CA LYS A 388 -28.05 -4.95 -2.00
C LYS A 388 -27.32 -4.86 -0.66
N SER A 389 -26.05 -4.51 -0.67
CA SER A 389 -25.31 -4.18 0.55
C SER A 389 -25.46 -2.72 0.93
N MET A 390 -25.20 -2.39 2.20
CA MET A 390 -25.12 -1.02 2.71
C MET A 390 -23.92 -0.91 3.66
N PHE A 391 -23.20 0.21 3.59
CA PHE A 391 -22.11 0.51 4.52
C PHE A 391 -22.65 1.19 5.78
N LEU A 392 -22.17 0.77 6.94
CA LEU A 392 -22.62 1.22 8.27
C LEU A 392 -21.43 1.45 9.20
N ASN A 393 -21.61 2.38 10.17
CA ASN A 393 -20.67 2.62 11.27
C ASN A 393 -21.09 1.82 12.52
N ALA A 394 -20.92 0.54 12.54
CA ALA A 394 -21.39 -0.24 13.68
C ALA A 394 -20.30 -1.09 14.32
N ASN A 395 -19.08 -1.04 13.80
CA ASN A 395 -18.01 -1.91 14.24
C ASN A 395 -16.98 -1.17 15.10
N LYS A 396 -16.37 -1.93 16.01
CA LYS A 396 -15.12 -1.57 16.66
C LYS A 396 -14.03 -2.53 16.22
N TYR A 397 -12.82 -2.05 16.17
CA TYR A 397 -11.64 -2.87 15.90
C TYR A 397 -10.59 -2.61 16.97
N ARG A 398 -9.89 -3.66 17.39
CA ARG A 398 -8.71 -3.53 18.24
C ARG A 398 -7.64 -4.53 17.80
N ASN A 399 -6.40 -4.18 18.01
CA ASN A 399 -5.28 -5.09 17.86
C ASN A 399 -4.15 -4.71 18.81
N THR A 400 -3.70 -5.67 19.60
CA THR A 400 -2.51 -5.55 20.44
C THR A 400 -1.48 -6.54 19.94
N GLY A 401 -0.24 -6.11 19.80
CA GLY A 401 0.78 -7.01 19.26
C GLY A 401 2.20 -6.52 19.43
N VAL A 402 3.11 -7.33 18.94
CA VAL A 402 4.55 -7.10 18.91
C VAL A 402 5.12 -7.39 17.52
N GLU A 403 6.04 -6.57 17.10
CA GLU A 403 6.83 -6.76 15.88
C GLU A 403 8.31 -6.71 16.26
N VAL A 404 9.07 -7.68 15.79
CA VAL A 404 10.53 -7.76 15.98
C VAL A 404 11.16 -7.94 14.61
N SER A 405 12.21 -7.20 14.30
CA SER A 405 13.00 -7.43 13.10
C SER A 405 14.49 -7.27 13.34
N TYR A 406 15.24 -8.06 12.62
CA TYR A 406 16.68 -7.96 12.52
C TYR A 406 17.07 -7.95 11.04
N GLU A 407 17.88 -6.97 10.68
CA GLU A 407 18.33 -6.75 9.32
C GLU A 407 19.86 -6.64 9.33
N LYS A 408 20.53 -7.38 8.44
CA LYS A 408 21.93 -7.20 8.13
C LYS A 408 22.09 -6.90 6.64
N ALA A 409 22.57 -5.70 6.33
CA ALA A 409 22.92 -5.34 4.96
C ALA A 409 24.13 -6.13 4.47
N ALA A 410 24.24 -6.33 3.15
CA ALA A 410 25.36 -7.04 2.57
C ALA A 410 26.65 -6.23 2.74
N SER A 411 27.45 -6.57 3.74
CA SER A 411 28.79 -5.98 3.92
C SER A 411 29.81 -6.56 2.94
N GLU A 412 29.76 -7.86 2.65
CA GLU A 412 30.64 -8.52 1.67
C GLU A 412 29.92 -9.57 0.82
N LYS A 413 29.46 -10.67 1.43
CA LYS A 413 28.89 -11.81 0.70
C LYS A 413 27.44 -12.09 1.05
N PHE A 414 27.04 -11.90 2.32
CA PHE A 414 25.74 -12.25 2.81
C PHE A 414 24.96 -11.03 3.29
N SER A 415 23.67 -10.99 2.95
CA SER A 415 22.67 -10.15 3.60
C SER A 415 21.55 -11.03 4.13
N TYR A 416 20.95 -10.66 5.25
CA TYR A 416 19.78 -11.34 5.73
C TYR A 416 18.86 -10.40 6.50
N ASN A 417 17.58 -10.70 6.43
CA ASN A 417 16.56 -10.05 7.23
C ASN A 417 15.60 -11.11 7.78
N VAL A 418 15.23 -10.94 9.03
CA VAL A 418 14.22 -11.77 9.69
C VAL A 418 13.28 -10.86 10.43
N GLY A 419 12.00 -11.14 10.35
CA GLY A 419 11.00 -10.41 11.10
C GLY A 419 9.84 -11.29 11.53
N VAL A 420 9.33 -10.97 12.70
CA VAL A 420 8.19 -11.63 13.34
C VAL A 420 7.17 -10.57 13.67
N SER A 421 5.92 -10.83 13.38
CA SER A 421 4.78 -10.07 13.87
C SER A 421 3.81 -11.02 14.58
N TYR A 422 3.43 -10.66 15.80
CA TYR A 422 2.39 -11.38 16.52
C TYR A 422 1.36 -10.38 17.05
N GLY A 423 0.08 -10.60 16.75
CA GLY A 423 -0.99 -9.71 17.15
C GLY A 423 -2.32 -10.43 17.25
N ASN A 424 -3.28 -9.79 17.93
CA ASN A 424 -4.63 -10.31 18.07
C ASN A 424 -5.66 -9.35 17.46
N PRO A 425 -5.80 -9.34 16.11
CA PRO A 425 -6.76 -8.47 15.43
C PRO A 425 -8.19 -8.94 15.68
N GLU A 426 -8.97 -8.12 16.34
CA GLU A 426 -10.36 -8.42 16.69
C GLU A 426 -11.30 -7.30 16.24
N GLN A 427 -12.50 -7.68 15.88
CA GLN A 427 -13.59 -6.79 15.51
C GLN A 427 -14.82 -7.13 16.34
N LYS A 428 -15.57 -6.10 16.72
CA LYS A 428 -16.86 -6.23 17.37
C LYS A 428 -17.94 -5.57 16.52
N LEU A 429 -18.93 -6.35 16.10
CA LEU A 429 -20.13 -5.83 15.46
C LEU A 429 -21.01 -5.11 16.48
N ALA A 430 -21.95 -4.26 16.02
CA ALA A 430 -22.86 -3.51 16.88
C ALA A 430 -23.62 -4.40 17.87
N LYS A 431 -23.98 -5.60 17.45
CA LYS A 431 -24.61 -6.64 18.29
C LYS A 431 -23.73 -7.90 18.23
N GLY A 432 -22.98 -8.17 19.28
CA GLY A 432 -22.14 -9.37 19.33
C GLY A 432 -20.87 -9.19 20.16
N ASP A 433 -20.10 -10.25 20.25
CA ASP A 433 -18.83 -10.30 20.97
C ASP A 433 -17.66 -9.95 20.05
N TRP A 434 -16.48 -9.76 20.66
CA TRP A 434 -15.25 -9.60 19.94
C TRP A 434 -14.90 -10.89 19.19
N GLN A 435 -14.63 -10.77 17.90
CA GLN A 435 -14.26 -11.88 17.03
C GLN A 435 -12.95 -11.58 16.34
N ARG A 436 -12.06 -12.54 16.32
CA ARG A 436 -10.81 -12.45 15.57
C ARG A 436 -11.10 -12.38 14.07
N VAL A 437 -10.38 -11.51 13.36
CA VAL A 437 -10.65 -11.22 11.94
C VAL A 437 -9.50 -11.55 11.00
N ASP A 438 -8.30 -11.83 11.54
CA ASP A 438 -7.13 -12.15 10.71
C ASP A 438 -6.20 -13.14 11.42
N PHE A 439 -5.06 -13.48 10.80
CA PHE A 439 -4.01 -14.30 11.39
C PHE A 439 -3.35 -13.60 12.59
N LYS A 440 -2.70 -14.37 13.46
CA LYS A 440 -1.93 -13.82 14.59
C LYS A 440 -0.44 -13.75 14.32
N LEU A 441 0.13 -14.79 13.70
CA LEU A 441 1.57 -14.94 13.51
C LEU A 441 1.96 -14.71 12.06
N GLY A 442 2.79 -13.71 11.83
CA GLY A 442 3.49 -13.47 10.56
C GLY A 442 4.99 -13.61 10.74
N LEU A 443 5.65 -14.35 9.85
CA LEU A 443 7.10 -14.46 9.78
C LEU A 443 7.54 -14.08 8.37
N HIS A 444 8.62 -13.35 8.27
CA HIS A 444 9.33 -13.18 7.00
C HIS A 444 10.83 -13.39 7.21
N ALA A 445 11.48 -13.94 6.22
CA ALA A 445 12.91 -14.12 6.20
C ALA A 445 13.44 -13.90 4.80
N GLY A 446 14.58 -13.26 4.67
CA GLY A 446 15.30 -13.09 3.43
C GLY A 446 16.77 -13.41 3.63
N VAL A 447 17.36 -14.13 2.68
CA VAL A 447 18.80 -14.36 2.60
C VAL A 447 19.26 -13.96 1.22
N GLY A 448 20.26 -13.10 1.17
CA GLY A 448 20.94 -12.68 -0.05
C GLY A 448 22.39 -13.14 -0.04
N TYR A 449 22.87 -13.60 -1.18
CA TYR A 449 24.25 -14.01 -1.39
C TYR A 449 24.85 -13.31 -2.61
N ASN A 450 25.98 -12.61 -2.40
CA ASN A 450 26.69 -11.88 -3.43
C ASN A 450 28.00 -12.60 -3.78
N LEU A 451 28.10 -13.09 -5.01
CA LEU A 451 29.24 -13.74 -5.60
C LEU A 451 29.94 -12.83 -6.65
N GLY A 452 30.11 -11.56 -6.35
CA GLY A 452 30.65 -10.57 -7.26
C GLY A 452 29.69 -10.24 -8.41
N LYS A 453 29.74 -11.00 -9.50
CA LYS A 453 28.83 -10.79 -10.65
C LYS A 453 27.44 -11.41 -10.46
N THR A 454 27.27 -12.28 -9.48
CA THR A 454 26.01 -12.99 -9.20
C THR A 454 25.44 -12.58 -7.87
N ASN A 455 24.19 -12.14 -7.88
CA ASN A 455 23.41 -11.90 -6.67
C ASN A 455 22.21 -12.85 -6.65
N ALA A 456 22.14 -13.68 -5.63
CA ALA A 456 21.01 -14.59 -5.41
C ALA A 456 20.30 -14.23 -4.11
N ASN A 457 18.96 -14.17 -4.14
CA ASN A 457 18.14 -13.86 -2.98
C ASN A 457 16.97 -14.83 -2.89
N ILE A 458 16.73 -15.35 -1.70
CA ILE A 458 15.54 -16.11 -1.39
C ILE A 458 14.76 -15.40 -0.28
N TYR A 459 13.44 -15.30 -0.44
CA TYR A 459 12.54 -14.68 0.51
C TYR A 459 11.44 -15.66 0.87
N ALA A 460 11.13 -15.72 2.17
CA ALA A 460 10.05 -16.52 2.73
C ALA A 460 9.06 -15.61 3.46
N ASN A 461 7.76 -15.82 3.20
CA ASN A 461 6.68 -15.21 3.97
C ASN A 461 5.77 -16.32 4.48
N TYR A 462 5.55 -16.35 5.80
CA TYR A 462 4.75 -17.35 6.47
C TYR A 462 3.68 -16.68 7.31
N MET A 463 2.44 -17.15 7.20
CA MET A 463 1.31 -16.73 8.05
C MET A 463 0.67 -17.94 8.70
N ALA A 464 0.52 -17.88 10.02
CA ALA A 464 -0.08 -18.94 10.82
C ALA A 464 -1.09 -18.40 11.83
N GLU A 465 -1.69 -19.29 12.59
CA GLU A 465 -2.79 -19.00 13.50
C GLU A 465 -3.94 -18.25 12.80
N ARG A 466 -4.31 -18.77 11.64
CA ARG A 466 -5.35 -18.18 10.79
C ARG A 466 -6.74 -18.49 11.34
N ILE A 467 -7.73 -17.67 10.93
CA ILE A 467 -9.13 -17.86 11.37
C ILE A 467 -9.81 -18.99 10.60
N ASN A 468 -10.86 -19.57 11.20
CA ASN A 468 -11.77 -20.54 10.57
C ASN A 468 -11.10 -21.73 9.89
N GLY A 469 -10.03 -22.26 10.50
CA GLY A 469 -9.34 -23.45 9.99
C GLY A 469 -8.60 -23.27 8.67
N VAL A 470 -8.40 -22.02 8.21
CA VAL A 470 -7.58 -21.75 7.02
C VAL A 470 -6.15 -22.18 7.31
N LYS A 471 -5.58 -23.00 6.42
CA LYS A 471 -4.22 -23.54 6.55
C LYS A 471 -3.16 -22.41 6.59
N PRO A 472 -2.03 -22.62 7.27
CA PRO A 472 -0.90 -21.69 7.20
C PRO A 472 -0.45 -21.48 5.75
N MET A 473 -0.11 -20.24 5.41
CA MET A 473 0.47 -19.89 4.11
C MET A 473 2.00 -19.87 4.21
N LEU A 474 2.68 -20.37 3.18
CA LEU A 474 4.12 -20.21 2.99
C LEU A 474 4.41 -19.84 1.53
N ASP A 475 4.89 -18.64 1.31
CA ASP A 475 5.31 -18.13 -0.01
C ASP A 475 6.84 -18.02 -0.06
N LEU A 476 7.48 -18.77 -0.95
CA LEU A 476 8.92 -18.67 -1.22
C LEU A 476 9.14 -18.06 -2.60
N THR A 477 10.03 -17.06 -2.66
CA THR A 477 10.44 -16.40 -3.90
C THR A 477 11.95 -16.44 -4.03
N LEU A 478 12.47 -16.91 -5.17
CA LEU A 478 13.89 -16.90 -5.53
C LEU A 478 14.13 -15.84 -6.61
N ASN A 479 15.16 -15.02 -6.42
CA ASN A 479 15.63 -14.07 -7.42
C ASN A 479 17.15 -14.22 -7.61
N VAL A 480 17.59 -14.30 -8.86
CA VAL A 480 19.00 -14.34 -9.23
C VAL A 480 19.28 -13.25 -10.25
N LYS A 481 20.28 -12.43 -10.00
CA LYS A 481 20.82 -11.48 -10.98
C LYS A 481 22.24 -11.87 -11.31
N GLN A 482 22.52 -12.06 -12.60
CA GLN A 482 23.85 -12.31 -13.15
C GLN A 482 24.30 -11.11 -13.98
N GLN A 483 25.34 -10.43 -13.55
CA GLN A 483 25.99 -9.38 -14.34
C GLN A 483 26.88 -10.06 -15.38
N ILE A 484 26.60 -9.82 -16.67
CA ILE A 484 27.35 -10.39 -17.80
C ILE A 484 28.51 -9.45 -18.17
N THR A 485 28.17 -8.19 -18.46
CA THR A 485 29.13 -7.10 -18.71
C THR A 485 28.83 -5.95 -17.74
N LYS A 486 29.58 -4.86 -17.83
CA LYS A 486 29.27 -3.66 -17.04
C LYS A 486 27.87 -3.08 -17.34
N ASN A 487 27.33 -3.36 -18.52
CA ASN A 487 26.08 -2.82 -19.02
C ASN A 487 24.95 -3.86 -19.09
N ASP A 488 25.28 -5.16 -19.11
CA ASP A 488 24.34 -6.25 -19.38
C ASP A 488 24.13 -7.14 -18.16
N ALA A 489 22.89 -7.45 -17.85
CA ALA A 489 22.52 -8.38 -16.78
C ALA A 489 21.38 -9.31 -17.20
N LEU A 490 21.43 -10.55 -16.72
CA LEU A 490 20.32 -11.48 -16.72
C LEU A 490 19.69 -11.51 -15.33
N ARG A 491 18.37 -11.58 -15.27
CA ARG A 491 17.58 -11.74 -14.05
C ARG A 491 16.68 -12.94 -14.20
N PHE A 492 16.75 -13.84 -13.24
CA PHE A 492 15.86 -14.99 -13.16
C PHE A 492 15.09 -14.92 -11.84
N ALA A 493 13.78 -15.06 -11.91
CA ALA A 493 12.90 -15.06 -10.75
C ALA A 493 11.98 -16.28 -10.77
N VAL A 494 11.77 -16.90 -9.62
CA VAL A 494 10.76 -17.96 -9.41
C VAL A 494 9.87 -17.54 -8.25
N TYR A 495 8.60 -17.45 -8.51
CA TYR A 495 7.56 -17.12 -7.53
C TYR A 495 6.83 -18.39 -7.10
N ASN A 496 6.40 -18.43 -5.83
CA ASN A 496 5.79 -19.61 -5.23
C ASN A 496 6.61 -20.89 -5.50
N LEU A 497 7.88 -20.86 -5.10
CA LEU A 497 8.86 -21.92 -5.39
C LEU A 497 8.39 -23.32 -4.98
N LEU A 498 7.58 -23.43 -3.93
CA LEU A 498 7.05 -24.69 -3.42
C LEU A 498 5.75 -25.13 -4.11
N ASP A 499 5.22 -24.36 -5.05
CA ASP A 499 3.97 -24.63 -5.78
C ASP A 499 2.76 -24.87 -4.86
N ARG A 500 2.59 -24.01 -3.88
CA ARG A 500 1.50 -24.10 -2.89
C ARG A 500 0.26 -23.36 -3.38
N ASP A 501 -0.90 -23.89 -3.08
CA ASP A 501 -2.22 -23.32 -3.38
C ASP A 501 -2.83 -22.53 -2.19
N ASP A 502 -1.99 -21.96 -1.35
CA ASP A 502 -2.41 -21.30 -0.12
C ASP A 502 -3.20 -20.01 -0.40
N ILE A 503 -4.18 -19.73 0.45
CA ILE A 503 -4.92 -18.46 0.44
C ILE A 503 -4.06 -17.38 1.10
N ARG A 504 -3.79 -16.28 0.40
CA ARG A 504 -3.00 -15.14 0.91
C ARG A 504 -3.71 -14.33 1.97
N THR A 505 -5.02 -14.16 1.84
CA THR A 505 -5.79 -13.30 2.76
C THR A 505 -6.29 -14.04 3.97
N GLY A 506 -6.37 -13.35 5.11
CA GLY A 506 -7.07 -13.81 6.29
C GLY A 506 -8.58 -13.66 6.12
N SER A 507 -9.22 -14.53 5.34
CA SER A 507 -10.66 -14.46 5.16
C SER A 507 -11.39 -15.30 6.21
N SER A 508 -12.41 -14.71 6.84
CA SER A 508 -13.30 -15.39 7.78
C SER A 508 -14.10 -16.55 7.16
N SER A 509 -14.15 -16.63 5.84
CA SER A 509 -14.94 -17.62 5.10
C SER A 509 -14.10 -18.64 4.33
N GLY A 510 -12.76 -18.62 4.47
CA GLY A 510 -11.88 -19.44 3.64
C GLY A 510 -11.88 -19.02 2.17
N THR A 511 -12.31 -17.81 1.87
CA THR A 511 -12.31 -17.21 0.53
C THR A 511 -11.22 -16.15 0.44
N GLY A 512 -10.66 -15.88 -0.71
CA GLY A 512 -9.66 -14.82 -0.88
C GLY A 512 -8.68 -15.07 -2.01
N ALA A 513 -7.74 -14.13 -2.16
CA ALA A 513 -6.66 -14.26 -3.11
C ALA A 513 -5.78 -15.46 -2.77
N MET A 514 -5.40 -16.21 -3.79
CA MET A 514 -4.52 -17.38 -3.68
C MET A 514 -3.10 -17.01 -4.08
N LEU A 515 -2.12 -17.80 -3.66
CA LEU A 515 -0.82 -17.84 -4.31
C LEU A 515 -1.06 -18.31 -5.77
N GLU A 516 -0.53 -17.58 -6.74
CA GLU A 516 -0.49 -18.10 -8.10
C GLU A 516 0.37 -19.37 -8.12
N GLU A 517 0.05 -20.33 -8.97
CA GLU A 517 0.88 -21.52 -9.20
C GLU A 517 2.35 -21.09 -9.41
N ARG A 518 3.29 -21.99 -9.06
CA ARG A 518 4.72 -21.73 -9.30
C ARG A 518 4.94 -21.24 -10.73
N ASN A 519 5.65 -20.14 -10.82
CA ASN A 519 5.91 -19.50 -12.10
C ASN A 519 7.29 -18.83 -12.09
N TRP A 520 7.86 -18.67 -13.28
CA TRP A 520 9.17 -18.09 -13.43
C TRP A 520 9.22 -17.01 -14.50
N MET A 521 10.26 -16.18 -14.43
CA MET A 521 10.59 -15.16 -15.42
C MET A 521 12.09 -15.05 -15.60
N LEU A 522 12.55 -15.06 -16.84
CA LEU A 522 13.92 -14.71 -17.23
C LEU A 522 13.87 -13.37 -17.97
N SER A 523 14.72 -12.42 -17.55
CA SER A 523 14.78 -11.09 -18.16
C SER A 523 16.23 -10.72 -18.47
N TYR A 524 16.43 -10.04 -19.59
CA TYR A 524 17.67 -9.38 -19.96
C TYR A 524 17.51 -7.87 -19.77
N GLU A 525 18.53 -7.26 -19.16
CA GLU A 525 18.63 -5.81 -18.91
C GLU A 525 19.89 -5.27 -19.56
N HIS A 526 19.77 -4.23 -20.38
CA HIS A 526 20.88 -3.47 -20.95
C HIS A 526 20.84 -2.03 -20.47
N SER A 527 21.94 -1.50 -19.96
CA SER A 527 22.11 -0.10 -19.54
C SER A 527 23.06 0.63 -20.48
N PHE A 528 22.74 1.86 -20.88
CA PHE A 528 23.52 2.67 -21.83
C PHE A 528 24.38 3.71 -21.09
#